data_e33509ed58c0c55d142aa62fd09d67e8
#
_entry.id   e33509ed58c0c55d142aa62fd09d67e8
#
_cell.length_a   1.000
_cell.length_b   1.000
_cell.length_c   1.000
_cell.angle_alpha   90.00
_cell.angle_beta   90.00
_cell.angle_gamma   90.00
#
_symmetry.space_group_name_H-M   'P 1'
#
loop_
_entity.id
_entity.type
_entity.pdbx_description
1 polymer ?
#
loop_
_entity_poly.entity_id
_entity_poly.type
_entity_poly.pdbx_seq_one_letter_code
_entity_poly.pdbx_strand_id
1 'polypeptide(L)'
;KDNAWAKANPDEIQQMYIMSSFHTATSDKLEIHLMDHLYPDMLKVNDRDDITRWWEVIDRTAGKTVPSHKWEYDRIHDNLTITDAIPFHEYTVSFFVFIIWDPTQMYELLSDDLTNEPHHIPIDVRQPLSAAYSKERLKKWLSKHSHTDIVRFTSFFYHYILIFNEEANEQYTNWFGYGTTVSTQALETFEQEYGYALKPEDLVDNGYFNSTFRVPTKAYRDYTHFIQRFVSRRAKELVDMVHAAGKQASMFFGESWIGTEPYGPYFQDISVDCISGNVYNGTTLRMLSDIPGIHDTEGRLLPYLSEETFEDENHACITASANWIAARRAMMRSPLDRLTFDGDPGTATSSTTFVNYIEKITDEYRTIYDNVKGRKPYSGLKVAVLNSWGTLRSWQA
;
A
#
# COMPACT_ATOMS: atom_id res chain seq x y z
N LYS A 1 13.76 7.04 -11.18
CA LYS A 1 14.84 6.43 -12.01
C LYS A 1 14.38 5.16 -12.70
N ASP A 2 13.26 4.58 -12.28
CA ASP A 2 12.71 3.35 -12.85
C ASP A 2 11.73 3.58 -13.98
N ASN A 3 11.21 4.79 -14.10
CA ASN A 3 10.27 5.17 -15.15
C ASN A 3 10.78 4.88 -16.56
N ALA A 4 12.07 5.11 -16.82
CA ALA A 4 12.65 4.80 -18.13
C ALA A 4 12.61 3.29 -18.42
N TRP A 5 12.86 2.47 -17.40
CA TRP A 5 12.76 1.02 -17.53
C TRP A 5 11.30 0.58 -17.71
N ALA A 6 10.38 1.10 -16.91
CA ALA A 6 8.94 0.80 -17.00
C ALA A 6 8.38 1.19 -18.38
N LYS A 7 8.74 2.37 -18.89
CA LYS A 7 8.33 2.82 -20.24
C LYS A 7 8.89 1.91 -21.37
N ALA A 8 10.09 1.35 -21.16
CA ALA A 8 10.70 0.40 -22.11
C ALA A 8 10.13 -1.02 -21.99
N ASN A 9 9.45 -1.33 -20.88
CA ASN A 9 8.86 -2.64 -20.60
C ASN A 9 7.39 -2.49 -20.14
N PRO A 10 6.50 -2.01 -20.99
CA PRO A 10 5.15 -1.62 -20.60
C PRO A 10 4.26 -2.78 -20.12
N ASP A 11 4.61 -4.03 -20.47
CA ASP A 11 3.89 -5.23 -20.01
C ASP A 11 4.26 -5.62 -18.57
N GLU A 12 5.30 -5.00 -18.02
CA GLU A 12 5.80 -5.22 -16.67
C GLU A 12 5.24 -4.19 -15.65
N ILE A 13 4.42 -3.24 -16.12
CA ILE A 13 3.77 -2.23 -15.28
C ILE A 13 2.66 -2.89 -14.47
N GLN A 14 2.45 -2.41 -13.25
CA GLN A 14 1.35 -2.87 -12.41
C GLN A 14 0.01 -2.66 -13.07
N GLN A 15 -0.88 -3.62 -12.86
CA GLN A 15 -2.24 -3.62 -13.36
C GLN A 15 -3.23 -3.74 -12.19
N MET A 16 -4.43 -3.27 -12.42
CA MET A 16 -5.55 -3.49 -11.51
C MET A 16 -6.87 -3.58 -12.26
N TYR A 17 -7.88 -4.17 -11.62
CA TYR A 17 -9.26 -4.03 -12.07
C TYR A 17 -9.85 -2.69 -11.63
N ILE A 18 -10.59 -2.09 -12.55
CA ILE A 18 -11.45 -0.94 -12.31
C ILE A 18 -12.86 -1.29 -12.78
N MET A 19 -13.84 -0.66 -12.18
CA MET A 19 -15.22 -0.71 -12.60
C MET A 19 -15.65 0.65 -13.13
N SER A 20 -16.32 0.67 -14.29
CA SER A 20 -16.97 1.89 -14.79
C SER A 20 -18.05 2.38 -13.82
N SER A 21 -18.47 3.62 -13.95
CA SER A 21 -19.69 4.11 -13.32
C SER A 21 -20.92 3.28 -13.75
N PHE A 22 -22.02 3.41 -13.03
CA PHE A 22 -23.31 2.83 -13.40
C PHE A 22 -23.93 3.61 -14.56
N HIS A 23 -24.28 2.92 -15.62
CA HIS A 23 -24.89 3.51 -16.81
C HIS A 23 -26.26 2.90 -17.07
N THR A 24 -27.29 3.75 -17.12
CA THR A 24 -28.66 3.31 -17.40
C THR A 24 -28.90 3.30 -18.90
N ALA A 25 -29.31 2.17 -19.44
CA ALA A 25 -29.69 2.06 -20.85
C ALA A 25 -31.01 2.80 -21.12
N THR A 26 -31.04 3.63 -22.15
CA THR A 26 -32.26 4.31 -22.63
C THR A 26 -32.86 3.67 -23.88
N SER A 27 -32.11 2.76 -24.53
CA SER A 27 -32.51 1.99 -25.70
C SER A 27 -31.87 0.60 -25.66
N ASP A 28 -31.99 -0.15 -26.74
CA ASP A 28 -31.33 -1.45 -26.96
C ASP A 28 -29.82 -1.33 -27.25
N LYS A 29 -29.31 -0.12 -27.37
CA LYS A 29 -27.88 0.19 -27.50
C LYS A 29 -27.43 1.09 -26.36
N LEU A 30 -26.35 0.71 -25.68
CA LEU A 30 -25.71 1.50 -24.62
C LEU A 30 -24.22 1.67 -24.91
N GLU A 31 -23.75 2.90 -24.87
CA GLU A 31 -22.32 3.23 -24.95
C GLU A 31 -21.81 3.66 -23.58
N ILE A 32 -20.65 3.13 -23.18
CA ILE A 32 -20.01 3.36 -21.90
C ILE A 32 -18.57 3.79 -22.14
N HIS A 33 -18.22 5.02 -21.77
CA HIS A 33 -16.85 5.48 -21.75
C HIS A 33 -16.15 4.95 -20.51
N LEU A 34 -15.16 4.08 -20.72
CA LEU A 34 -14.54 3.34 -19.62
C LEU A 34 -13.76 4.25 -18.66
N MET A 35 -13.19 5.33 -19.18
CA MET A 35 -12.34 6.23 -18.41
C MET A 35 -13.09 7.45 -17.84
N ASP A 36 -14.42 7.53 -18.03
CA ASP A 36 -15.22 8.61 -17.45
C ASP A 36 -15.06 8.63 -15.91
N HIS A 37 -14.95 9.84 -15.38
CA HIS A 37 -14.78 10.09 -13.94
C HIS A 37 -13.48 9.57 -13.31
N LEU A 38 -12.48 9.21 -14.13
CA LEU A 38 -11.15 8.81 -13.68
C LEU A 38 -10.12 9.88 -14.06
N TYR A 39 -9.11 10.06 -13.22
CA TYR A 39 -8.02 10.99 -13.53
C TYR A 39 -7.22 10.48 -14.74
N PRO A 40 -7.15 11.25 -15.84
CA PRO A 40 -6.74 10.70 -17.14
C PRO A 40 -5.28 10.28 -17.21
N ASP A 41 -4.39 10.93 -16.43
CA ASP A 41 -2.93 10.68 -16.50
C ASP A 41 -2.48 9.56 -15.55
N MET A 42 -3.40 8.98 -14.80
CA MET A 42 -3.08 7.96 -13.79
C MET A 42 -3.16 6.55 -14.33
N LEU A 43 -4.09 6.30 -15.22
CA LEU A 43 -4.49 4.98 -15.65
C LEU A 43 -4.52 4.88 -17.17
N LYS A 44 -4.24 3.69 -17.68
CA LYS A 44 -4.39 3.37 -19.09
C LYS A 44 -5.07 2.03 -19.25
N VAL A 45 -6.12 1.98 -20.07
CA VAL A 45 -6.83 0.73 -20.35
C VAL A 45 -5.86 -0.33 -20.88
N ASN A 46 -5.92 -1.53 -20.29
CA ASN A 46 -5.19 -2.70 -20.80
C ASN A 46 -6.09 -3.48 -21.74
N ASP A 47 -5.90 -3.25 -23.02
CA ASP A 47 -6.55 -3.95 -24.14
C ASP A 47 -5.61 -4.90 -24.88
N ARG A 48 -4.42 -5.18 -24.32
CA ARG A 48 -3.41 -6.05 -24.92
C ARG A 48 -3.73 -7.53 -24.74
N ASP A 49 -4.31 -7.86 -23.60
CA ASP A 49 -4.77 -9.20 -23.29
C ASP A 49 -6.16 -9.47 -23.88
N ASP A 50 -6.58 -10.72 -23.90
CA ASP A 50 -7.92 -11.09 -24.38
C ASP A 50 -9.01 -10.48 -23.48
N ILE A 51 -9.54 -9.34 -23.92
CA ILE A 51 -10.58 -8.61 -23.19
C ILE A 51 -11.87 -9.42 -23.01
N THR A 52 -12.17 -10.36 -23.89
CA THR A 52 -13.37 -11.19 -23.77
C THR A 52 -13.26 -12.22 -22.65
N ARG A 53 -12.04 -12.57 -22.27
CA ARG A 53 -11.73 -13.44 -21.12
C ARG A 53 -11.64 -12.67 -19.82
N TRP A 54 -11.03 -11.48 -19.87
CA TRP A 54 -10.60 -10.79 -18.68
C TRP A 54 -11.50 -9.63 -18.25
N TRP A 55 -12.38 -9.16 -19.12
CA TRP A 55 -13.34 -8.12 -18.77
C TRP A 55 -14.71 -8.73 -18.50
N GLU A 56 -15.52 -8.04 -17.71
CA GLU A 56 -16.87 -8.48 -17.39
C GLU A 56 -17.84 -7.31 -17.48
N VAL A 57 -18.84 -7.47 -18.34
CA VAL A 57 -19.96 -6.54 -18.47
C VAL A 57 -21.12 -7.13 -17.70
N ILE A 58 -21.70 -6.37 -16.78
CA ILE A 58 -22.77 -6.84 -15.90
C ILE A 58 -24.00 -5.95 -16.06
N ASP A 59 -25.14 -6.58 -16.33
CA ASP A 59 -26.46 -6.00 -16.12
C ASP A 59 -26.76 -6.06 -14.61
N ARG A 60 -26.59 -4.96 -13.92
CA ARG A 60 -26.74 -4.84 -12.47
C ARG A 60 -28.18 -4.98 -12.01
N THR A 61 -29.13 -4.57 -12.85
CA THR A 61 -30.57 -4.72 -12.57
C THR A 61 -31.00 -6.18 -12.62
N ALA A 62 -30.51 -6.94 -13.60
CA ALA A 62 -30.80 -8.36 -13.72
C ALA A 62 -29.86 -9.25 -12.90
N GLY A 63 -28.72 -8.73 -12.42
CA GLY A 63 -27.66 -9.48 -11.74
C GLY A 63 -27.01 -10.53 -12.66
N LYS A 64 -26.80 -10.21 -13.94
CA LYS A 64 -26.30 -11.15 -14.94
C LYS A 64 -25.16 -10.57 -15.76
N THR A 65 -24.17 -11.41 -16.05
CA THR A 65 -23.10 -11.08 -17.00
C THR A 65 -23.66 -11.00 -18.41
N VAL A 66 -23.31 -9.95 -19.14
CA VAL A 66 -23.61 -9.78 -20.56
C VAL A 66 -22.59 -10.59 -21.38
N PRO A 67 -23.02 -11.53 -22.22
CA PRO A 67 -22.10 -12.34 -23.04
C PRO A 67 -21.21 -11.48 -23.94
N SER A 68 -19.97 -11.91 -24.16
CA SER A 68 -18.96 -11.14 -24.91
C SER A 68 -19.37 -10.83 -26.37
N HIS A 69 -20.22 -11.64 -26.99
CA HIS A 69 -20.72 -11.37 -28.33
C HIS A 69 -21.81 -10.27 -28.38
N LYS A 70 -22.22 -9.74 -27.25
CA LYS A 70 -23.20 -8.65 -27.14
C LYS A 70 -22.59 -7.30 -26.82
N TRP A 71 -21.27 -7.20 -26.79
CA TRP A 71 -20.59 -5.93 -26.59
C TRP A 71 -19.32 -5.87 -27.44
N GLU A 72 -18.93 -4.67 -27.78
CA GLU A 72 -17.75 -4.36 -28.58
C GLU A 72 -17.00 -3.19 -27.94
N TYR A 73 -15.66 -3.25 -27.98
CA TYR A 73 -14.79 -2.21 -27.44
C TYR A 73 -14.06 -1.46 -28.56
N ASP A 74 -14.20 -0.14 -28.54
CA ASP A 74 -13.47 0.80 -29.39
C ASP A 74 -12.20 1.26 -28.70
N ARG A 75 -11.05 0.76 -29.17
CA ARG A 75 -9.71 1.08 -28.65
C ARG A 75 -9.28 2.53 -28.83
N ILE A 76 -9.90 3.25 -29.76
CA ILE A 76 -9.49 4.63 -30.08
C ILE A 76 -10.09 5.60 -29.06
N HIS A 77 -11.30 5.31 -28.62
CA HIS A 77 -12.06 6.21 -27.74
C HIS A 77 -12.27 5.65 -26.34
N ASP A 78 -11.67 4.49 -26.03
CA ASP A 78 -11.89 3.76 -24.76
C ASP A 78 -13.39 3.57 -24.46
N ASN A 79 -14.18 3.25 -25.48
CA ASN A 79 -15.62 3.17 -25.42
C ASN A 79 -16.12 1.73 -25.63
N LEU A 80 -17.00 1.26 -24.75
CA LEU A 80 -17.63 -0.05 -24.86
C LEU A 80 -19.10 0.11 -25.23
N THR A 81 -19.51 -0.53 -26.30
CA THR A 81 -20.90 -0.56 -26.78
C THR A 81 -21.55 -1.89 -26.46
N ILE A 82 -22.67 -1.86 -25.74
CA ILE A 82 -23.52 -3.03 -25.50
C ILE A 82 -24.66 -3.01 -26.53
N THR A 83 -24.85 -4.14 -27.22
CA THR A 83 -25.99 -4.39 -28.10
C THR A 83 -27.02 -5.23 -27.35
N ASP A 84 -28.31 -5.08 -27.72
CA ASP A 84 -29.45 -5.71 -26.99
C ASP A 84 -29.51 -5.34 -25.50
N ALA A 85 -29.12 -4.13 -25.15
CA ALA A 85 -29.31 -3.60 -23.79
C ALA A 85 -30.81 -3.50 -23.49
N ILE A 86 -31.19 -3.76 -22.24
CA ILE A 86 -32.59 -3.64 -21.81
C ILE A 86 -32.82 -2.22 -21.30
N PRO A 87 -33.75 -1.46 -21.89
CA PRO A 87 -34.05 -0.10 -21.42
C PRO A 87 -34.35 -0.05 -19.93
N PHE A 88 -33.85 0.97 -19.26
CA PHE A 88 -33.94 1.22 -17.81
C PHE A 88 -33.17 0.23 -16.93
N HIS A 89 -32.40 -0.70 -17.51
CA HIS A 89 -31.43 -1.47 -16.74
C HIS A 89 -30.12 -0.69 -16.59
N GLU A 90 -29.44 -0.92 -15.46
CA GLU A 90 -28.13 -0.37 -15.17
C GLU A 90 -27.03 -1.38 -15.51
N TYR A 91 -25.96 -0.88 -16.12
CA TYR A 91 -24.83 -1.68 -16.55
C TYR A 91 -23.53 -1.13 -16.00
N THR A 92 -22.56 -2.02 -15.77
CA THR A 92 -21.18 -1.67 -15.45
C THR A 92 -20.23 -2.54 -16.22
N VAL A 93 -19.01 -2.06 -16.40
CA VAL A 93 -17.90 -2.80 -17.00
C VAL A 93 -16.78 -2.89 -15.99
N SER A 94 -16.31 -4.09 -15.72
CA SER A 94 -15.09 -4.34 -14.95
C SER A 94 -13.97 -4.69 -15.94
N PHE A 95 -12.88 -3.93 -15.91
CA PHE A 95 -11.82 -4.02 -16.91
C PHE A 95 -10.44 -3.78 -16.29
N PHE A 96 -9.39 -4.24 -16.96
CA PHE A 96 -8.01 -4.01 -16.54
C PHE A 96 -7.49 -2.66 -17.02
N VAL A 97 -6.70 -2.03 -16.12
CA VAL A 97 -5.88 -0.87 -16.46
C VAL A 97 -4.44 -1.09 -16.03
N PHE A 98 -3.51 -0.46 -16.75
CA PHE A 98 -2.15 -0.22 -16.28
C PHE A 98 -2.12 1.03 -15.42
N ILE A 99 -1.39 0.98 -14.31
CA ILE A 99 -1.16 2.15 -13.46
C ILE A 99 0.07 2.86 -14.00
N ILE A 100 -0.15 3.93 -14.76
CA ILE A 100 0.92 4.70 -15.39
C ILE A 100 1.45 5.83 -14.51
N TRP A 101 0.76 6.11 -13.42
CA TRP A 101 1.19 6.98 -12.33
C TRP A 101 0.67 6.45 -10.99
N ASP A 102 1.57 6.29 -10.03
CA ASP A 102 1.24 5.92 -8.66
C ASP A 102 1.33 7.14 -7.75
N PRO A 103 0.20 7.76 -7.38
CA PRO A 103 0.14 8.95 -6.54
C PRO A 103 0.15 8.61 -5.03
N THR A 104 0.65 7.46 -4.62
CA THR A 104 0.77 7.10 -3.19
C THR A 104 1.62 8.09 -2.40
N GLN A 105 2.44 8.84 -3.08
CA GLN A 105 3.02 10.07 -2.57
C GLN A 105 1.95 11.18 -2.67
N MET A 106 1.02 11.24 -1.72
CA MET A 106 -0.16 12.12 -1.75
C MET A 106 0.14 13.58 -2.09
N TYR A 107 1.31 14.08 -1.73
CA TYR A 107 1.72 15.44 -2.08
C TYR A 107 2.02 15.63 -3.57
N GLU A 108 2.23 14.58 -4.36
CA GLU A 108 2.37 14.74 -5.80
C GLU A 108 1.08 15.28 -6.44
N LEU A 109 -0.09 14.91 -5.92
CA LEU A 109 -1.37 15.41 -6.42
C LEU A 109 -1.79 16.75 -5.79
N LEU A 110 -1.29 17.05 -4.60
CA LEU A 110 -1.65 18.26 -3.86
C LEU A 110 -0.66 19.40 -4.05
N SER A 111 0.52 19.13 -4.63
CA SER A 111 1.47 20.17 -4.96
C SER A 111 1.15 20.75 -6.34
N ASP A 112 1.08 22.08 -6.45
CA ASP A 112 0.79 22.80 -7.71
C ASP A 112 1.87 22.60 -8.80
N ASP A 113 2.90 21.79 -8.56
CA ASP A 113 4.06 21.60 -9.44
C ASP A 113 4.18 20.17 -10.03
N LEU A 114 3.04 19.53 -10.29
CA LEU A 114 2.95 18.20 -10.91
C LEU A 114 3.54 18.13 -12.34
N THR A 115 3.73 19.28 -12.98
CA THR A 115 4.15 19.35 -14.39
C THR A 115 5.63 19.08 -14.62
N ASN A 116 6.48 19.18 -13.61
CA ASN A 116 7.94 19.10 -13.73
C ASN A 116 8.57 17.83 -13.14
N GLU A 117 7.87 17.10 -12.28
CA GLU A 117 8.37 15.87 -11.71
C GLU A 117 7.88 14.65 -12.51
N PRO A 118 8.77 13.69 -12.83
CA PRO A 118 8.34 12.48 -13.51
C PRO A 118 7.51 11.60 -12.57
N HIS A 119 6.24 11.40 -12.88
CA HIS A 119 5.34 10.52 -12.15
C HIS A 119 5.93 9.12 -12.00
N HIS A 120 5.85 8.56 -10.80
CA HIS A 120 6.33 7.21 -10.54
C HIS A 120 5.44 6.18 -11.25
N ILE A 121 6.05 5.32 -12.06
CA ILE A 121 5.38 4.21 -12.73
C ILE A 121 5.70 2.93 -11.96
N PRO A 122 4.72 2.31 -11.27
CA PRO A 122 4.94 1.09 -10.51
C PRO A 122 5.11 -0.13 -11.41
N ILE A 123 6.04 -1.01 -11.08
CA ILE A 123 6.29 -2.26 -11.79
C ILE A 123 5.75 -3.46 -11.01
N ASP A 124 5.21 -4.45 -11.70
CA ASP A 124 4.69 -5.67 -11.10
C ASP A 124 5.81 -6.72 -10.97
N VAL A 125 6.29 -6.93 -9.74
CA VAL A 125 7.35 -7.92 -9.46
C VAL A 125 6.90 -9.38 -9.57
N ARG A 126 5.65 -9.63 -9.91
CA ARG A 126 5.18 -10.95 -10.33
C ARG A 126 5.72 -11.29 -11.73
N GLN A 127 5.86 -10.27 -12.56
CA GLN A 127 6.45 -10.43 -13.89
C GLN A 127 7.95 -10.74 -13.80
N PRO A 128 8.47 -11.67 -14.62
CA PRO A 128 9.83 -12.16 -14.47
C PRO A 128 10.90 -11.09 -14.71
N LEU A 129 10.70 -10.17 -15.65
CA LEU A 129 11.66 -9.11 -15.93
C LEU A 129 11.71 -8.09 -14.79
N SER A 130 10.55 -7.70 -14.24
CA SER A 130 10.44 -6.83 -13.07
C SER A 130 11.10 -7.44 -11.84
N ALA A 131 10.87 -8.73 -11.60
CA ALA A 131 11.51 -9.44 -10.49
C ALA A 131 13.03 -9.45 -10.63
N ALA A 132 13.54 -9.76 -11.83
CA ALA A 132 14.97 -9.76 -12.11
C ALA A 132 15.59 -8.36 -11.98
N TYR A 133 14.90 -7.35 -12.51
CA TYR A 133 15.30 -5.95 -12.45
C TYR A 133 15.42 -5.45 -11.00
N SER A 134 14.44 -5.73 -10.16
CA SER A 134 14.44 -5.36 -8.74
C SER A 134 15.63 -5.95 -8.00
N LYS A 135 15.93 -7.23 -8.22
CA LYS A 135 17.08 -7.90 -7.62
C LYS A 135 18.42 -7.32 -8.09
N GLU A 136 18.56 -7.07 -9.39
CA GLU A 136 19.78 -6.50 -9.94
C GLU A 136 20.02 -5.07 -9.44
N ARG A 137 18.95 -4.28 -9.27
CA ARG A 137 19.03 -2.96 -8.64
C ARG A 137 19.55 -3.03 -7.23
N LEU A 138 18.97 -3.90 -6.40
CA LEU A 138 19.41 -4.08 -5.02
C LEU A 138 20.86 -4.53 -4.98
N LYS A 139 21.26 -5.49 -5.80
CA LYS A 139 22.64 -5.97 -5.91
C LYS A 139 23.62 -4.83 -6.25
N LYS A 140 23.29 -4.02 -7.24
CA LYS A 140 24.10 -2.84 -7.61
C LYS A 140 24.17 -1.82 -6.48
N TRP A 141 23.07 -1.61 -5.78
CA TRP A 141 23.01 -0.68 -4.65
C TRP A 141 23.91 -1.18 -3.52
N LEU A 142 23.78 -2.44 -3.11
CA LEU A 142 24.58 -3.05 -2.06
C LEU A 142 26.10 -2.98 -2.35
N SER A 143 26.49 -3.20 -3.60
CA SER A 143 27.92 -3.13 -4.00
C SER A 143 28.48 -1.71 -3.92
N LYS A 144 27.65 -0.68 -4.11
CA LYS A 144 28.05 0.73 -4.07
C LYS A 144 28.03 1.34 -2.67
N HIS A 145 27.30 0.76 -1.74
CA HIS A 145 27.07 1.29 -0.41
C HIS A 145 27.62 0.37 0.67
N SER A 146 28.94 0.11 0.58
CA SER A 146 29.63 -0.81 1.49
C SER A 146 29.58 -0.36 2.96
N HIS A 147 29.52 0.94 3.22
CA HIS A 147 29.47 1.51 4.58
C HIS A 147 28.07 1.55 5.21
N THR A 148 27.03 1.11 4.50
CA THR A 148 25.69 1.00 5.07
C THR A 148 25.59 -0.26 5.91
N ASP A 149 25.13 -0.14 7.14
CA ASP A 149 24.93 -1.29 8.04
C ASP A 149 23.51 -1.85 7.93
N ILE A 150 22.51 -0.95 7.75
CA ILE A 150 21.09 -1.31 7.70
C ILE A 150 20.48 -0.82 6.40
N VAL A 151 19.85 -1.75 5.67
CA VAL A 151 19.06 -1.44 4.47
C VAL A 151 17.59 -1.36 4.85
N ARG A 152 17.01 -0.17 4.74
CA ARG A 152 15.59 0.03 5.01
C ARG A 152 14.77 -0.05 3.73
N PHE A 153 13.78 -0.92 3.75
CA PHE A 153 12.76 -1.03 2.72
C PHE A 153 11.50 -0.32 3.16
N THR A 154 10.83 0.31 2.21
CA THR A 154 9.51 0.88 2.42
C THR A 154 8.52 0.06 1.62
N SER A 155 7.49 -0.49 2.29
CA SER A 155 6.34 -1.16 1.65
C SER A 155 6.75 -2.21 0.60
N PHE A 156 7.38 -3.31 0.99
CA PHE A 156 7.74 -4.41 0.07
C PHE A 156 6.58 -4.83 -0.84
N PHE A 157 6.54 -4.33 -2.07
CA PHE A 157 5.56 -4.68 -3.10
C PHE A 157 4.10 -4.53 -2.66
N TYR A 158 3.85 -3.83 -1.58
CA TYR A 158 2.58 -3.78 -0.90
C TYR A 158 2.36 -2.39 -0.33
N HIS A 159 1.66 -1.59 -1.07
CA HIS A 159 1.23 -0.26 -0.66
C HIS A 159 -0.20 -0.04 -1.16
N TYR A 160 -0.91 0.84 -0.53
CA TYR A 160 -2.21 1.24 -1.03
C TYR A 160 -2.04 2.11 -2.27
N ILE A 161 -3.03 2.06 -3.16
CA ILE A 161 -3.14 2.99 -4.27
C ILE A 161 -4.41 3.81 -4.08
N LEU A 162 -4.26 5.11 -4.22
CA LEU A 162 -5.36 6.06 -4.25
C LEU A 162 -5.81 6.21 -5.70
N ILE A 163 -7.11 6.03 -5.94
CA ILE A 163 -7.72 6.29 -7.25
C ILE A 163 -8.49 7.58 -7.16
N PHE A 164 -8.18 8.49 -8.06
CA PHE A 164 -8.73 9.84 -8.11
C PHE A 164 -9.69 9.99 -9.27
N ASN A 165 -10.67 10.86 -9.08
CA ASN A 165 -11.55 11.28 -10.14
C ASN A 165 -10.93 12.42 -10.98
N GLU A 166 -11.63 12.87 -12.00
CA GLU A 166 -11.18 13.92 -12.92
C GLU A 166 -10.91 15.28 -12.24
N GLU A 167 -11.55 15.54 -11.08
CA GLU A 167 -11.31 16.72 -10.24
C GLU A 167 -10.20 16.51 -9.19
N ALA A 168 -9.44 15.43 -9.29
CA ALA A 168 -8.40 15.03 -8.33
C ALA A 168 -8.93 14.78 -6.90
N ASN A 169 -10.19 14.39 -6.75
CA ASN A 169 -10.72 13.90 -5.49
C ASN A 169 -10.54 12.38 -5.39
N GLU A 170 -10.19 11.89 -4.21
CA GLU A 170 -10.09 10.46 -3.95
C GLU A 170 -11.46 9.79 -4.13
N GLN A 171 -11.53 8.77 -4.98
CA GLN A 171 -12.72 7.95 -5.16
C GLN A 171 -12.70 6.73 -4.25
N TYR A 172 -11.57 6.01 -4.21
CA TYR A 172 -11.39 4.88 -3.34
C TYR A 172 -9.90 4.59 -3.12
N THR A 173 -9.62 3.88 -2.06
CA THR A 173 -8.28 3.45 -1.69
C THR A 173 -8.20 1.94 -1.67
N ASN A 174 -7.23 1.38 -2.39
CA ASN A 174 -6.87 -0.01 -2.25
C ASN A 174 -5.83 -0.17 -1.14
N TRP A 175 -6.29 -0.25 0.09
CA TRP A 175 -5.45 -0.25 1.28
C TRP A 175 -4.41 -1.35 1.34
N PHE A 176 -4.68 -2.50 0.75
CA PHE A 176 -3.79 -3.65 0.84
C PHE A 176 -3.00 -3.90 -0.44
N GLY A 177 -3.14 -3.06 -1.44
CA GLY A 177 -2.51 -3.26 -2.73
C GLY A 177 -2.98 -4.50 -3.49
N TYR A 178 -4.08 -5.12 -3.08
CA TYR A 178 -4.59 -6.32 -3.75
C TYR A 178 -4.99 -6.06 -5.20
N GLY A 179 -5.58 -4.93 -5.48
CA GLY A 179 -5.87 -4.50 -6.84
C GLY A 179 -4.60 -4.24 -7.66
N THR A 180 -3.50 -3.81 -7.02
CA THR A 180 -2.24 -3.50 -7.70
C THR A 180 -1.41 -4.72 -8.04
N THR A 181 -1.69 -5.84 -7.38
CA THR A 181 -1.04 -7.12 -7.66
C THR A 181 -1.88 -8.03 -8.55
N VAL A 182 -2.99 -7.53 -9.09
CA VAL A 182 -3.84 -8.23 -10.03
C VAL A 182 -3.30 -8.02 -11.43
N SER A 183 -3.02 -9.12 -12.12
CA SER A 183 -2.67 -9.16 -13.53
C SER A 183 -3.21 -10.45 -14.13
N THR A 184 -3.26 -10.55 -15.44
CA THR A 184 -3.66 -11.78 -16.12
C THR A 184 -2.80 -12.96 -15.68
N GLN A 185 -1.49 -12.76 -15.54
CA GLN A 185 -0.56 -13.77 -15.02
C GLN A 185 -0.87 -14.15 -13.56
N ALA A 186 -1.25 -13.18 -12.72
CA ALA A 186 -1.63 -13.47 -11.33
C ALA A 186 -2.88 -14.35 -11.28
N LEU A 187 -3.89 -14.04 -12.09
CA LEU A 187 -5.14 -14.79 -12.14
C LEU A 187 -4.95 -16.20 -12.70
N GLU A 188 -4.13 -16.37 -13.73
CA GLU A 188 -3.79 -17.68 -14.27
C GLU A 188 -3.02 -18.54 -13.24
N THR A 189 -2.07 -17.93 -12.52
CA THR A 189 -1.34 -18.63 -11.46
C THR A 189 -2.27 -19.01 -10.31
N PHE A 190 -3.20 -18.12 -9.96
CA PHE A 190 -4.21 -18.40 -8.93
C PHE A 190 -5.09 -19.59 -9.35
N GLU A 191 -5.61 -19.59 -10.58
CA GLU A 191 -6.43 -20.68 -11.10
C GLU A 191 -5.69 -22.04 -11.04
N GLN A 192 -4.41 -22.04 -11.41
CA GLN A 192 -3.58 -23.24 -11.33
C GLN A 192 -3.38 -23.74 -9.90
N GLU A 193 -3.18 -22.81 -8.94
CA GLU A 193 -2.91 -23.17 -7.54
C GLU A 193 -4.17 -23.53 -6.75
N TYR A 194 -5.30 -22.87 -7.03
CA TYR A 194 -6.55 -23.03 -6.26
C TYR A 194 -7.60 -23.87 -6.97
N GLY A 195 -7.42 -24.19 -8.26
CA GLY A 195 -8.30 -25.06 -9.02
C GLY A 195 -9.63 -24.40 -9.47
N TYR A 196 -9.72 -23.08 -9.38
CA TYR A 196 -10.85 -22.31 -9.93
C TYR A 196 -10.40 -20.92 -10.35
N ALA A 197 -11.05 -20.37 -11.38
CA ALA A 197 -10.77 -19.01 -11.87
C ALA A 197 -11.52 -17.96 -11.04
N LEU A 198 -10.86 -16.82 -10.80
CA LEU A 198 -11.50 -15.62 -10.28
C LEU A 198 -12.15 -14.85 -11.44
N LYS A 199 -13.30 -14.27 -11.15
CA LYS A 199 -13.96 -13.31 -12.04
C LYS A 199 -13.60 -11.88 -11.65
N PRO A 200 -13.68 -10.92 -12.56
CA PRO A 200 -13.52 -9.50 -12.24
C PRO A 200 -14.37 -9.08 -11.04
N GLU A 201 -15.61 -9.53 -10.96
CA GLU A 201 -16.53 -9.21 -9.88
C GLU A 201 -16.07 -9.70 -8.49
N ASP A 202 -15.29 -10.78 -8.40
CA ASP A 202 -14.71 -11.25 -7.14
C ASP A 202 -13.74 -10.23 -6.51
N LEU A 203 -13.16 -9.35 -7.35
CA LEU A 203 -12.21 -8.32 -6.94
C LEU A 203 -12.86 -6.94 -6.85
N VAL A 204 -13.73 -6.62 -7.80
CA VAL A 204 -14.41 -5.32 -7.89
C VAL A 204 -15.56 -5.20 -6.89
N ASP A 205 -16.26 -6.31 -6.60
CA ASP A 205 -17.33 -6.40 -5.58
C ASP A 205 -18.36 -5.27 -5.72
N ASN A 206 -18.96 -5.13 -6.90
CA ASN A 206 -19.96 -4.09 -7.18
C ASN A 206 -19.47 -2.65 -6.91
N GLY A 207 -18.19 -2.39 -7.12
CA GLY A 207 -17.56 -1.10 -6.83
C GLY A 207 -17.16 -0.88 -5.37
N TYR A 208 -17.35 -1.85 -4.49
CA TYR A 208 -16.88 -1.78 -3.10
C TYR A 208 -15.44 -2.23 -2.93
N PHE A 209 -14.84 -2.88 -3.93
CA PHE A 209 -13.44 -3.37 -3.92
C PHE A 209 -13.10 -4.13 -2.65
N ASN A 210 -14.02 -4.97 -2.20
CA ASN A 210 -13.91 -5.74 -0.96
C ASN A 210 -13.54 -4.87 0.26
N SER A 211 -14.13 -3.69 0.35
CA SER A 211 -13.88 -2.74 1.44
C SER A 211 -14.15 -3.35 2.82
N THR A 212 -13.68 -2.67 3.85
CA THR A 212 -13.76 -3.13 5.26
C THR A 212 -15.18 -3.41 5.76
N PHE A 213 -16.18 -2.81 5.13
CA PHE A 213 -17.59 -2.99 5.49
C PHE A 213 -18.23 -4.22 4.83
N ARG A 214 -17.52 -4.88 3.92
CA ARG A 214 -18.00 -6.05 3.22
C ARG A 214 -17.61 -7.33 3.96
N VAL A 215 -18.48 -8.33 3.94
CA VAL A 215 -18.14 -9.67 4.41
C VAL A 215 -17.23 -10.34 3.38
N PRO A 216 -16.01 -10.74 3.74
CA PRO A 216 -15.10 -11.34 2.79
C PRO A 216 -15.68 -12.63 2.19
N THR A 217 -15.70 -12.71 0.86
CA THR A 217 -16.07 -13.94 0.14
C THR A 217 -14.97 -15.00 0.27
N LYS A 218 -15.27 -16.24 -0.10
CA LYS A 218 -14.23 -17.29 -0.19
C LYS A 218 -13.16 -16.90 -1.21
N ALA A 219 -13.58 -16.44 -2.39
CA ALA A 219 -12.69 -16.01 -3.47
C ALA A 219 -11.72 -14.92 -2.99
N TYR A 220 -12.23 -13.88 -2.33
CA TYR A 220 -11.40 -12.80 -1.79
C TYR A 220 -10.42 -13.28 -0.71
N ARG A 221 -10.84 -14.16 0.21
CA ARG A 221 -9.94 -14.75 1.21
C ARG A 221 -8.82 -15.58 0.59
N ASP A 222 -9.17 -16.42 -0.39
CA ASP A 222 -8.19 -17.25 -1.10
C ASP A 222 -7.20 -16.39 -1.86
N TYR A 223 -7.68 -15.33 -2.54
CA TYR A 223 -6.83 -14.40 -3.26
C TYR A 223 -5.92 -13.60 -2.31
N THR A 224 -6.46 -13.14 -1.18
CA THR A 224 -5.65 -12.50 -0.13
C THR A 224 -4.51 -13.40 0.34
N HIS A 225 -4.80 -14.66 0.63
CA HIS A 225 -3.79 -15.66 1.01
C HIS A 225 -2.73 -15.88 -0.08
N PHE A 226 -3.19 -15.95 -1.33
CA PHE A 226 -2.32 -16.08 -2.49
C PHE A 226 -1.33 -14.90 -2.61
N ILE A 227 -1.83 -13.67 -2.44
CA ILE A 227 -0.99 -12.47 -2.48
C ILE A 227 -0.04 -12.39 -1.27
N GLN A 228 -0.54 -12.63 -0.06
CA GLN A 228 0.29 -12.62 1.15
C GLN A 228 1.50 -13.57 1.03
N ARG A 229 1.27 -14.77 0.54
CA ARG A 229 2.33 -15.75 0.30
C ARG A 229 3.32 -15.28 -0.77
N PHE A 230 2.81 -14.68 -1.83
CA PHE A 230 3.64 -14.15 -2.92
C PHE A 230 4.53 -13.01 -2.43
N VAL A 231 3.96 -11.96 -1.82
CA VAL A 231 4.72 -10.78 -1.40
C VAL A 231 5.73 -11.10 -0.31
N SER A 232 5.38 -12.00 0.64
CA SER A 232 6.30 -12.45 1.69
C SER A 232 7.49 -13.17 1.12
N ARG A 233 7.30 -14.05 0.14
CA ARG A 233 8.38 -14.75 -0.55
C ARG A 233 9.29 -13.78 -1.30
N ARG A 234 8.74 -12.79 -2.00
CA ARG A 234 9.52 -11.77 -2.70
C ARG A 234 10.28 -10.87 -1.73
N ALA A 235 9.66 -10.46 -0.63
CA ALA A 235 10.31 -9.70 0.42
C ALA A 235 11.49 -10.50 1.01
N LYS A 236 11.26 -11.78 1.32
CA LYS A 236 12.34 -12.66 1.81
C LYS A 236 13.53 -12.73 0.85
N GLU A 237 13.30 -12.89 -0.44
CA GLU A 237 14.38 -12.93 -1.44
C GLU A 237 15.28 -11.69 -1.38
N LEU A 238 14.70 -10.49 -1.16
CA LEU A 238 15.47 -9.25 -1.04
C LEU A 238 16.18 -9.15 0.32
N VAL A 239 15.53 -9.57 1.40
CA VAL A 239 16.13 -9.60 2.74
C VAL A 239 17.31 -10.56 2.75
N ASP A 240 17.18 -11.76 2.18
CA ASP A 240 18.27 -12.72 2.06
C ASP A 240 19.49 -12.13 1.29
N MET A 241 19.25 -11.32 0.27
CA MET A 241 20.32 -10.60 -0.46
C MET A 241 21.04 -9.59 0.43
N VAL A 242 20.31 -8.87 1.28
CA VAL A 242 20.87 -7.93 2.27
C VAL A 242 21.73 -8.67 3.28
N HIS A 243 21.23 -9.76 3.83
CA HIS A 243 21.96 -10.62 4.78
C HIS A 243 23.22 -11.23 4.15
N ALA A 244 23.12 -11.70 2.90
CA ALA A 244 24.28 -12.23 2.17
C ALA A 244 25.37 -11.17 1.95
N ALA A 245 25.02 -9.87 1.96
CA ALA A 245 25.96 -8.76 1.93
C ALA A 245 26.49 -8.35 3.32
N GLY A 246 26.17 -9.11 4.37
CA GLY A 246 26.59 -8.85 5.75
C GLY A 246 25.91 -7.65 6.41
N LYS A 247 24.70 -7.29 5.95
CA LYS A 247 23.95 -6.13 6.43
C LYS A 247 22.63 -6.55 7.06
N GLN A 248 22.07 -5.68 7.89
CA GLN A 248 20.73 -5.86 8.44
C GLN A 248 19.64 -5.32 7.50
N ALA A 249 18.49 -5.95 7.53
CA ALA A 249 17.31 -5.50 6.80
C ALA A 249 16.27 -4.88 7.75
N SER A 250 15.81 -3.68 7.43
CA SER A 250 14.74 -3.00 8.14
C SER A 250 13.54 -2.80 7.22
N MET A 251 12.33 -2.88 7.78
CA MET A 251 11.09 -2.60 7.08
C MET A 251 10.38 -1.42 7.72
N PHE A 252 10.01 -0.43 6.89
CA PHE A 252 9.21 0.71 7.30
C PHE A 252 7.76 0.53 6.86
N PHE A 253 6.82 0.62 7.79
CA PHE A 253 5.40 0.40 7.53
C PHE A 253 4.63 1.63 7.02
N GLY A 254 5.32 2.73 6.83
CA GLY A 254 4.72 3.95 6.30
C GLY A 254 3.83 4.70 7.30
N GLU A 255 3.18 5.73 6.80
CA GLU A 255 2.36 6.63 7.62
C GLU A 255 0.97 6.06 7.92
N SER A 256 0.42 5.28 7.01
CA SER A 256 -0.91 4.68 7.11
C SER A 256 -0.95 3.44 8.00
N TRP A 257 0.18 3.03 8.52
CA TRP A 257 0.29 1.93 9.45
C TRP A 257 -0.35 0.63 8.97
N ILE A 258 0.19 0.13 7.89
CA ILE A 258 -0.29 -1.13 7.31
C ILE A 258 0.05 -2.34 8.20
N GLY A 259 1.14 -2.26 8.96
CA GLY A 259 1.56 -3.34 9.85
C GLY A 259 1.99 -4.60 9.10
N THR A 260 1.72 -5.75 9.71
CA THR A 260 2.10 -7.06 9.17
C THR A 260 0.99 -7.75 8.37
N GLU A 261 -0.20 -7.17 8.34
CA GLU A 261 -1.39 -7.74 7.70
C GLU A 261 -1.18 -8.11 6.21
N PRO A 262 -0.48 -7.27 5.41
CA PRO A 262 -0.22 -7.61 4.02
C PRO A 262 0.55 -8.90 3.80
N TYR A 263 1.33 -9.31 4.80
CA TYR A 263 2.14 -10.52 4.76
C TYR A 263 1.44 -11.70 5.46
N GLY A 264 0.41 -11.42 6.25
CA GLY A 264 -0.36 -12.40 6.99
C GLY A 264 0.51 -13.31 7.88
N PRO A 265 0.23 -14.62 7.89
CA PRO A 265 0.99 -15.55 8.72
C PRO A 265 2.44 -15.74 8.28
N TYR A 266 2.83 -15.23 7.11
CA TYR A 266 4.17 -15.40 6.52
C TYR A 266 5.14 -14.29 6.88
N PHE A 267 4.73 -13.30 7.69
CA PHE A 267 5.59 -12.16 8.02
C PHE A 267 6.91 -12.57 8.67
N GLN A 268 6.85 -13.50 9.62
CA GLN A 268 8.05 -13.98 10.32
C GLN A 268 9.05 -14.70 9.39
N ASP A 269 8.56 -15.34 8.33
CA ASP A 269 9.40 -16.03 7.35
C ASP A 269 10.28 -15.07 6.54
N ILE A 270 9.92 -13.78 6.48
CA ILE A 270 10.70 -12.75 5.80
C ILE A 270 12.04 -12.53 6.51
N SER A 271 12.10 -12.73 7.83
CA SER A 271 13.29 -12.61 8.66
C SER A 271 13.89 -11.18 8.66
N VAL A 272 13.04 -10.18 8.77
CA VAL A 272 13.46 -8.78 8.92
C VAL A 272 14.08 -8.59 10.30
N ASP A 273 15.21 -7.88 10.39
CA ASP A 273 15.91 -7.65 11.66
C ASP A 273 15.28 -6.53 12.47
N CYS A 274 14.84 -5.47 11.77
CA CYS A 274 14.29 -4.27 12.39
C CYS A 274 13.00 -3.85 11.67
N ILE A 275 12.05 -3.37 12.45
CA ILE A 275 10.87 -2.69 11.92
C ILE A 275 10.85 -1.23 12.38
N SER A 276 10.34 -0.37 11.52
CA SER A 276 10.20 1.06 11.76
C SER A 276 8.79 1.51 11.41
N GLY A 277 8.23 2.42 12.16
CA GLY A 277 6.90 2.98 11.88
C GLY A 277 6.66 4.28 12.63
N ASN A 278 5.65 5.03 12.19
CA ASN A 278 5.28 6.28 12.83
C ASN A 278 4.60 6.03 14.17
N VAL A 279 5.00 6.81 15.16
CA VAL A 279 4.47 6.74 16.53
C VAL A 279 3.77 8.05 16.86
N TYR A 280 2.46 8.08 16.69
CA TYR A 280 1.63 9.24 17.03
C TYR A 280 1.18 9.24 18.49
N ASN A 281 1.04 8.04 19.08
CA ASN A 281 0.53 7.86 20.43
C ASN A 281 0.91 6.48 21.00
N GLY A 282 0.42 6.19 22.19
CA GLY A 282 0.72 4.91 22.85
C GLY A 282 0.13 3.69 22.15
N THR A 283 -0.88 3.83 21.30
CA THR A 283 -1.45 2.71 20.54
C THR A 283 -0.51 2.32 19.40
N THR A 284 -0.10 3.27 18.58
CA THR A 284 0.83 3.02 17.49
C THR A 284 2.19 2.51 17.99
N LEU A 285 2.67 3.01 19.13
CA LEU A 285 3.86 2.47 19.77
C LEU A 285 3.70 0.99 20.13
N ARG A 286 2.55 0.64 20.77
CA ARG A 286 2.30 -0.76 21.14
C ARG A 286 2.15 -1.67 19.94
N MET A 287 1.55 -1.17 18.85
CA MET A 287 1.45 -1.94 17.59
C MET A 287 2.83 -2.33 17.07
N LEU A 288 3.80 -1.41 17.12
CA LEU A 288 5.19 -1.71 16.78
C LEU A 288 5.85 -2.69 17.75
N SER A 289 5.80 -2.37 19.04
CA SER A 289 6.52 -3.13 20.06
C SER A 289 5.96 -4.54 20.30
N ASP A 290 4.72 -4.80 19.88
CA ASP A 290 4.06 -6.10 20.04
C ASP A 290 4.23 -7.01 18.80
N ILE A 291 4.89 -6.57 17.72
CA ILE A 291 5.15 -7.39 16.55
C ILE A 291 6.10 -8.55 16.92
N PRO A 292 5.67 -9.80 16.74
CA PRO A 292 6.46 -10.95 17.17
C PRO A 292 7.62 -11.23 16.20
N GLY A 293 8.72 -11.77 16.75
CA GLY A 293 9.84 -12.26 15.96
C GLY A 293 10.78 -11.18 15.41
N ILE A 294 10.65 -9.94 15.87
CA ILE A 294 11.52 -8.82 15.51
C ILE A 294 12.57 -8.59 16.60
N HIS A 295 13.81 -8.37 16.17
CA HIS A 295 14.92 -8.12 17.07
C HIS A 295 14.94 -6.68 17.57
N ASP A 296 14.84 -5.71 16.63
CA ASP A 296 14.88 -4.28 16.93
C ASP A 296 13.63 -3.57 16.45
N THR A 297 13.10 -2.68 17.29
CA THR A 297 11.92 -1.84 16.96
C THR A 297 12.31 -0.37 16.96
N GLU A 298 11.90 0.35 15.91
CA GLU A 298 12.19 1.77 15.71
C GLU A 298 10.90 2.57 15.57
N GLY A 299 10.71 3.58 16.41
CA GLY A 299 9.57 4.49 16.32
C GLY A 299 9.99 5.86 15.81
N ARG A 300 9.32 6.31 14.74
CA ARG A 300 9.43 7.70 14.28
C ARG A 300 8.44 8.54 15.07
N LEU A 301 8.98 9.39 15.92
CA LEU A 301 8.21 10.42 16.62
C LEU A 301 8.16 11.65 15.74
N LEU A 302 6.99 12.25 15.68
CA LEU A 302 6.64 13.35 14.80
C LEU A 302 6.49 12.93 13.34
N PRO A 303 5.36 13.28 12.74
CA PRO A 303 5.06 12.85 11.37
C PRO A 303 6.00 13.48 10.35
N TYR A 304 6.23 14.77 10.39
CA TYR A 304 7.11 15.47 9.46
C TYR A 304 7.45 16.86 9.98
N LEU A 305 8.72 17.16 10.08
CA LEU A 305 9.21 18.49 10.41
C LEU A 305 9.53 19.23 9.12
N SER A 306 8.58 20.02 8.62
CA SER A 306 8.75 20.90 7.47
C SER A 306 9.38 22.24 7.89
N GLU A 307 9.83 23.01 6.93
CA GLU A 307 10.31 24.39 7.16
C GLU A 307 9.25 25.23 7.90
N GLU A 308 7.99 25.11 7.52
CA GLU A 308 6.85 25.80 8.15
C GLU A 308 6.73 25.47 9.64
N THR A 309 7.06 24.23 10.05
CA THR A 309 7.04 23.83 11.47
C THR A 309 8.05 24.64 12.29
N PHE A 310 9.14 25.11 11.67
CA PHE A 310 10.21 25.86 12.31
C PHE A 310 10.11 27.38 12.11
N GLU A 311 9.11 27.89 11.42
CA GLU A 311 8.82 29.34 11.39
C GLU A 311 8.58 29.88 12.82
N ASP A 312 8.03 29.04 13.70
CA ASP A 312 7.99 29.27 15.14
C ASP A 312 8.66 28.09 15.89
N GLU A 313 9.87 28.32 16.40
CA GLU A 313 10.63 27.31 17.17
C GLU A 313 9.83 26.76 18.37
N ASN A 314 8.96 27.56 18.99
CA ASN A 314 8.13 27.12 20.09
C ASN A 314 7.06 26.12 19.56
N HIS A 315 6.54 26.31 18.37
CA HIS A 315 5.57 25.40 17.76
C HIS A 315 6.18 24.01 17.54
N ALA A 316 7.40 23.95 17.01
CA ALA A 316 8.13 22.69 16.85
C ALA A 316 8.31 21.96 18.19
N CYS A 317 8.70 22.68 19.24
CA CYS A 317 8.85 22.11 20.59
C CYS A 317 7.51 21.64 21.18
N ILE A 318 6.42 22.38 20.99
CA ILE A 318 5.09 22.02 21.49
C ILE A 318 4.61 20.74 20.79
N THR A 319 4.78 20.66 19.47
CA THR A 319 4.39 19.47 18.70
C THR A 319 5.19 18.24 19.11
N ALA A 320 6.52 18.37 19.27
CA ALA A 320 7.37 17.30 19.77
C ALA A 320 6.96 16.85 21.19
N SER A 321 6.65 17.81 22.05
CA SER A 321 6.18 17.54 23.42
C SER A 321 4.88 16.77 23.44
N ALA A 322 3.89 17.21 22.68
CA ALA A 322 2.58 16.57 22.62
C ALA A 322 2.70 15.12 22.16
N ASN A 323 3.47 14.88 21.11
CA ASN A 323 3.70 13.54 20.56
C ASN A 323 4.44 12.64 21.57
N TRP A 324 5.51 13.13 22.20
CA TRP A 324 6.24 12.37 23.21
C TRP A 324 5.37 12.04 24.43
N ILE A 325 4.63 13.00 24.95
CA ILE A 325 3.72 12.79 26.10
C ILE A 325 2.65 11.74 25.76
N ALA A 326 2.12 11.74 24.54
CA ALA A 326 1.13 10.77 24.11
C ALA A 326 1.71 9.34 24.00
N ALA A 327 2.98 9.20 23.60
CA ALA A 327 3.63 7.92 23.34
C ALA A 327 4.33 7.33 24.58
N ARG A 328 5.01 8.15 25.41
CA ARG A 328 5.95 7.71 26.44
C ARG A 328 5.43 6.68 27.45
N ARG A 329 4.13 6.73 27.78
CA ARG A 329 3.53 5.76 28.71
C ARG A 329 3.57 4.33 28.18
N ALA A 330 3.48 4.16 26.88
CA ALA A 330 3.54 2.85 26.27
C ALA A 330 4.96 2.25 26.31
N MET A 331 6.00 3.11 26.36
CA MET A 331 7.39 2.69 26.55
C MET A 331 7.59 1.93 27.87
N MET A 332 6.81 2.26 28.91
CA MET A 332 6.90 1.59 30.21
C MET A 332 6.42 0.14 30.18
N ARG A 333 5.62 -0.23 29.18
CA ARG A 333 5.18 -1.61 28.99
C ARG A 333 6.15 -2.41 28.10
N SER A 334 6.51 -1.84 26.98
CA SER A 334 7.39 -2.44 25.98
C SER A 334 8.14 -1.31 25.27
N PRO A 335 9.41 -1.07 25.65
CA PRO A 335 10.16 0.01 25.05
C PRO A 335 10.54 -0.31 23.61
N LEU A 336 10.52 0.70 22.77
CA LEU A 336 11.16 0.64 21.46
C LEU A 336 12.68 0.68 21.65
N ASP A 337 13.41 0.04 20.74
CA ASP A 337 14.88 0.00 20.79
C ASP A 337 15.49 1.29 20.24
N ARG A 338 14.79 1.96 19.32
CA ARG A 338 15.24 3.22 18.69
C ARG A 338 14.11 4.22 18.61
N LEU A 339 14.46 5.50 18.79
CA LEU A 339 13.61 6.63 18.46
C LEU A 339 14.25 7.44 17.35
N THR A 340 13.45 7.80 16.36
CA THR A 340 13.86 8.67 15.26
C THR A 340 12.86 9.80 15.10
N PHE A 341 13.33 10.91 14.56
CA PHE A 341 12.50 12.04 14.14
C PHE A 341 12.51 12.10 12.63
N ASP A 342 11.37 12.47 12.05
CA ASP A 342 11.26 12.65 10.60
C ASP A 342 11.39 14.13 10.20
N GLY A 343 11.70 14.39 8.92
CA GLY A 343 11.84 15.71 8.37
C GLY A 343 13.26 16.01 7.89
N ASP A 344 13.49 17.26 7.48
CA ASP A 344 14.82 17.70 7.04
C ASP A 344 15.76 17.90 8.26
N PRO A 345 16.86 17.13 8.36
CA PRO A 345 17.80 17.27 9.46
C PRO A 345 18.46 18.64 9.49
N GLY A 346 18.67 19.29 8.32
CA GLY A 346 19.27 20.62 8.24
C GLY A 346 18.42 21.66 8.93
N THR A 347 17.14 21.68 8.63
CA THR A 347 16.15 22.56 9.26
C THR A 347 16.03 22.30 10.75
N ALA A 348 15.89 21.04 11.16
CA ALA A 348 15.77 20.69 12.59
C ALA A 348 17.01 21.09 13.41
N THR A 349 18.21 20.91 12.89
CA THR A 349 19.47 21.23 13.57
C THR A 349 19.80 22.73 13.57
N SER A 350 19.15 23.53 12.73
CA SER A 350 19.31 24.99 12.73
C SER A 350 18.69 25.66 13.97
N SER A 351 17.67 25.03 14.59
CA SER A 351 17.04 25.54 15.81
C SER A 351 17.70 24.98 17.07
N THR A 352 18.49 25.81 17.75
CA THR A 352 19.12 25.44 19.02
C THR A 352 18.08 25.11 20.09
N THR A 353 16.96 25.82 20.12
CA THR A 353 15.86 25.59 21.06
C THR A 353 15.27 24.18 20.86
N PHE A 354 15.02 23.79 19.62
CA PHE A 354 14.50 22.47 19.30
C PHE A 354 15.51 21.36 19.64
N VAL A 355 16.79 21.53 19.25
CA VAL A 355 17.85 20.55 19.57
C VAL A 355 17.94 20.32 21.07
N ASN A 356 18.01 21.37 21.89
CA ASN A 356 18.04 21.26 23.34
C ASN A 356 16.79 20.56 23.90
N TYR A 357 15.65 20.74 23.25
CA TYR A 357 14.42 20.05 23.65
C TYR A 357 14.48 18.56 23.32
N ILE A 358 14.97 18.20 22.14
CA ILE A 358 15.14 16.81 21.72
C ILE A 358 16.16 16.08 22.59
N GLU A 359 17.22 16.73 23.05
CA GLU A 359 18.16 16.17 24.04
C GLU A 359 17.43 15.73 25.30
N LYS A 360 16.54 16.56 25.85
CA LYS A 360 15.73 16.20 27.02
C LYS A 360 14.83 15.00 26.79
N ILE A 361 14.16 14.92 25.63
CA ILE A 361 13.35 13.76 25.26
C ILE A 361 14.25 12.52 25.18
N THR A 362 15.42 12.64 24.58
CA THR A 362 16.36 11.53 24.41
C THR A 362 16.85 11.01 25.78
N ASP A 363 17.14 11.88 26.72
CA ASP A 363 17.57 11.49 28.08
C ASP A 363 16.42 10.82 28.86
N GLU A 364 15.21 11.34 28.76
CA GLU A 364 14.01 10.70 29.34
C GLU A 364 13.78 9.32 28.72
N TYR A 365 13.88 9.22 27.38
CA TYR A 365 13.76 7.95 26.66
C TYR A 365 14.78 6.92 27.15
N ARG A 366 16.06 7.27 27.20
CA ARG A 366 17.12 6.39 27.69
C ARG A 366 16.86 5.93 29.12
N THR A 367 16.46 6.86 29.96
CA THR A 367 16.11 6.55 31.36
C THR A 367 14.97 5.53 31.46
N ILE A 368 13.91 5.71 30.67
CA ILE A 368 12.79 4.76 30.60
C ILE A 368 13.27 3.42 30.06
N TYR A 369 13.99 3.42 28.95
CA TYR A 369 14.48 2.22 28.27
C TYR A 369 15.34 1.38 29.22
N ASP A 370 16.36 1.96 29.86
CA ASP A 370 17.27 1.26 30.74
C ASP A 370 16.59 0.66 31.99
N ASN A 371 15.50 1.31 32.43
CA ASN A 371 14.73 0.82 33.56
C ASN A 371 13.66 -0.21 33.22
N VAL A 372 13.23 -0.30 31.98
CA VAL A 372 12.08 -1.13 31.56
C VAL A 372 12.49 -2.30 30.69
N LYS A 373 13.52 -2.17 29.84
CA LYS A 373 13.93 -3.23 28.93
C LYS A 373 14.20 -4.54 29.66
N GLY A 374 13.61 -5.62 29.16
CA GLY A 374 13.75 -6.97 29.73
C GLY A 374 12.93 -7.21 31.01
N ARG A 375 12.17 -6.22 31.49
CA ARG A 375 11.27 -6.37 32.65
C ARG A 375 9.84 -6.58 32.20
N LYS A 376 9.12 -7.50 32.85
CA LYS A 376 7.67 -7.63 32.65
C LYS A 376 6.96 -6.64 33.55
N PRO A 377 6.20 -5.68 33.00
CA PRO A 377 5.41 -4.78 33.83
C PRO A 377 4.30 -5.55 34.53
N TYR A 378 4.02 -5.15 35.77
CA TYR A 378 2.85 -5.69 36.48
C TYR A 378 1.56 -5.17 35.84
N SER A 379 0.64 -6.07 35.54
CA SER A 379 -0.70 -5.74 35.07
C SER A 379 -1.71 -6.17 36.13
N GLY A 380 -2.33 -5.19 36.82
CA GLY A 380 -3.35 -5.46 37.83
C GLY A 380 -4.68 -5.93 37.23
N LEU A 381 -4.97 -5.57 36.02
CA LEU A 381 -6.19 -5.94 35.29
C LEU A 381 -5.86 -6.54 33.95
N LYS A 382 -6.44 -7.69 33.64
CA LYS A 382 -6.40 -8.30 32.31
C LYS A 382 -7.76 -8.21 31.68
N VAL A 383 -7.81 -7.58 30.50
CA VAL A 383 -9.04 -7.47 29.69
C VAL A 383 -8.81 -8.24 28.41
N ALA A 384 -9.72 -9.14 28.10
CA ALA A 384 -9.77 -9.81 26.81
C ALA A 384 -10.69 -9.01 25.88
N VAL A 385 -10.20 -8.62 24.74
CA VAL A 385 -11.00 -8.00 23.67
C VAL A 385 -11.17 -9.01 22.57
N LEU A 386 -12.43 -9.36 22.29
CA LEU A 386 -12.76 -10.22 21.16
C LEU A 386 -12.78 -9.36 19.89
N ASN A 387 -11.82 -9.60 18.99
CA ASN A 387 -11.79 -8.97 17.68
C ASN A 387 -12.42 -9.93 16.64
N SER A 388 -13.59 -9.56 16.13
CA SER A 388 -14.31 -10.34 15.12
C SER A 388 -14.10 -9.87 13.68
N TRP A 389 -13.28 -8.85 13.47
CA TRP A 389 -13.09 -8.23 12.14
C TRP A 389 -12.18 -9.00 11.19
N GLY A 390 -11.43 -9.96 11.70
CA GLY A 390 -10.46 -10.69 10.93
C GLY A 390 -9.14 -9.92 10.71
N THR A 391 -8.13 -10.62 10.25
CA THR A 391 -6.75 -10.14 10.21
C THR A 391 -6.52 -8.95 9.27
N LEU A 392 -7.29 -8.84 8.19
CA LEU A 392 -7.11 -7.76 7.20
C LEU A 392 -7.68 -6.40 7.62
N ARG A 393 -8.44 -6.35 8.71
CA ARG A 393 -9.21 -5.17 9.10
C ARG A 393 -8.92 -4.67 10.50
N SER A 394 -8.00 -5.32 11.19
CA SER A 394 -7.74 -5.09 12.61
C SER A 394 -7.16 -3.72 12.94
N TRP A 395 -6.67 -3.00 11.96
CA TRP A 395 -5.98 -1.73 12.14
C TRP A 395 -6.76 -0.51 11.60
N GLN A 396 -7.86 -0.72 10.92
CA GLN A 396 -8.68 0.35 10.35
C GLN A 396 -9.72 0.92 11.33
N ALA A 397 -9.70 0.53 12.57
CA ALA A 397 -10.61 1.01 13.60
C ALA A 397 -10.07 2.24 14.34
#